data_9887f07b329f906a014314e8c01c2a8c
#
_entry.id   9887f07b329f906a014314e8c01c2a8c
#
_cell.length_a   1.000
_cell.length_b   1.000
_cell.length_c   1.000
_cell.angle_alpha   90.00
_cell.angle_beta   90.00
_cell.angle_gamma   90.00
#
_symmetry.space_group_name_H-M   'P 1'
#
loop_
_entity.id
_entity.type
_entity.pdbx_description
1 polymer ?
#
loop_
_entity_poly.entity_id
_entity_poly.type
_entity_poly.pdbx_seq_one_letter_code
_entity_poly.pdbx_strand_id
1 'polypeptide(L)'
;MDFQPVLKLSEIIENKACLTIFEGREILVGVTNKGYFAIENKCSHQGKPLTGGRIRHGHIACPVHGVRFNLETGAAVGKLTNKPIKIYRARANEDWLEVCEISA
;
A
#
# COMPACT_ATOMS: atom_id res chain seq x y z
N MET A 1 -17.91 5.80 -6.38
CA MET A 1 -17.26 4.54 -6.10
C MET A 1 -17.25 4.28 -4.62
N ASP A 2 -17.56 3.06 -4.27
CA ASP A 2 -17.84 2.73 -2.87
C ASP A 2 -16.62 2.18 -2.17
N PHE A 3 -16.41 2.64 -0.95
CA PHE A 3 -15.43 2.04 -0.07
C PHE A 3 -15.91 0.66 0.38
N GLN A 4 -14.98 -0.28 0.46
CA GLN A 4 -15.27 -1.64 0.92
C GLN A 4 -14.35 -1.99 2.09
N PRO A 5 -14.89 -2.61 3.15
CA PRO A 5 -14.04 -3.04 4.27
C PRO A 5 -13.13 -4.18 3.83
N VAL A 6 -11.86 -4.10 4.18
CA VAL A 6 -10.88 -5.11 3.80
C VAL A 6 -10.16 -5.72 4.99
N LEU A 7 -10.09 -5.01 6.13
CA LEU A 7 -9.35 -5.47 7.29
C LEU A 7 -9.83 -4.75 8.52
N LYS A 8 -9.83 -5.44 9.67
CA LYS A 8 -10.16 -4.78 10.93
C LYS A 8 -9.03 -3.88 11.38
N LEU A 9 -9.36 -2.72 11.91
CA LEU A 9 -8.36 -1.77 12.40
C LEU A 9 -7.49 -2.38 13.51
N SER A 10 -8.05 -3.30 14.30
CA SER A 10 -7.31 -3.96 15.37
C SER A 10 -6.15 -4.83 14.86
N GLU A 11 -6.14 -5.17 13.58
CA GLU A 11 -5.09 -5.99 12.99
C GLU A 11 -3.97 -5.15 12.37
N ILE A 12 -4.10 -3.83 12.39
CA ILE A 12 -3.15 -2.93 11.75
C ILE A 12 -2.13 -2.45 12.78
N ILE A 13 -0.86 -2.58 12.43
CA ILE A 13 0.26 -2.11 13.25
C ILE A 13 0.94 -0.98 12.50
N GLU A 14 1.20 0.14 13.19
CA GLU A 14 1.82 1.31 12.56
C GLU A 14 3.14 0.93 11.89
N ASN A 15 3.34 1.43 10.67
CA ASN A 15 4.53 1.22 9.85
C ASN A 15 4.75 -0.24 9.46
N LYS A 16 3.67 -1.04 9.43
CA LYS A 16 3.71 -2.40 8.89
C LYS A 16 2.60 -2.59 7.87
N ALA A 17 2.94 -3.20 6.75
CA ALA A 17 1.99 -3.50 5.71
C ALA A 17 1.29 -4.83 5.99
N CYS A 18 -0.03 -4.85 5.82
CA CYS A 18 -0.84 -6.04 5.96
C CYS A 18 -1.36 -6.45 4.60
N LEU A 19 -1.19 -7.72 4.25
CA LEU A 19 -1.69 -8.25 3.00
C LEU A 19 -3.19 -8.53 3.13
N THR A 20 -3.96 -8.07 2.16
CA THR A 20 -5.38 -8.39 2.08
C THR A 20 -5.80 -8.43 0.61
N ILE A 21 -7.08 -8.75 0.37
CA ILE A 21 -7.62 -8.86 -0.99
C ILE A 21 -8.66 -7.78 -1.20
N PHE A 22 -8.57 -7.10 -2.32
CA PHE A 22 -9.56 -6.11 -2.74
C PHE A 22 -9.92 -6.39 -4.21
N GLU A 23 -11.17 -6.73 -4.45
CA GLU A 23 -11.68 -7.04 -5.81
C GLU A 23 -10.82 -8.08 -6.52
N GLY A 24 -10.46 -9.14 -5.80
CA GLY A 24 -9.69 -10.24 -6.37
C GLY A 24 -8.20 -9.99 -6.51
N ARG A 25 -7.71 -8.83 -6.08
CA ARG A 25 -6.29 -8.48 -6.19
C ARG A 25 -5.65 -8.39 -4.82
N GLU A 26 -4.39 -8.79 -4.75
CA GLU A 26 -3.60 -8.61 -3.54
C GLU A 26 -3.20 -7.16 -3.38
N ILE A 27 -3.50 -6.62 -2.21
CA ILE A 27 -3.09 -5.27 -1.85
C ILE A 27 -2.43 -5.29 -0.48
N LEU A 28 -1.62 -4.26 -0.22
CA LEU A 28 -1.05 -4.04 1.10
C LEU A 28 -1.69 -2.80 1.69
N VAL A 29 -2.13 -2.90 2.92
CA VAL A 29 -2.78 -1.80 3.63
C VAL A 29 -2.11 -1.57 4.96
N GLY A 30 -2.28 -0.38 5.51
CA GLY A 30 -1.72 -0.08 6.82
C GLY A 30 -1.87 1.39 7.18
N VAL A 31 -1.12 1.79 8.21
CA VAL A 31 -1.14 3.17 8.70
C VAL A 31 0.28 3.63 8.99
N THR A 32 0.55 4.90 8.67
CA THR A 32 1.77 5.59 9.05
C THR A 32 1.38 6.88 9.78
N ASN A 33 2.36 7.66 10.21
CA ASN A 33 2.06 8.96 10.81
C ASN A 33 1.41 9.95 9.83
N LYS A 34 1.37 9.61 8.56
CA LYS A 34 0.70 10.41 7.53
C LYS A 34 -0.70 9.93 7.21
N GLY A 35 -1.15 8.84 7.82
CA GLY A 35 -2.48 8.31 7.64
C GLY A 35 -2.50 6.90 7.09
N TYR A 36 -3.68 6.45 6.73
CA TYR A 36 -3.88 5.12 6.17
C TYR A 36 -3.44 5.07 4.71
N PHE A 37 -2.97 3.90 4.29
CA PHE A 37 -2.57 3.69 2.89
C PHE A 37 -3.09 2.35 2.39
N ALA A 38 -3.21 2.23 1.07
CA ALA A 38 -3.50 0.99 0.39
C ALA A 38 -2.79 1.03 -0.97
N ILE A 39 -2.02 0.01 -1.26
CA ILE A 39 -1.22 -0.08 -2.48
C ILE A 39 -1.32 -1.47 -3.08
N GLU A 40 -1.07 -1.59 -4.39
CA GLU A 40 -0.96 -2.92 -4.99
C GLU A 40 0.27 -3.64 -4.43
N ASN A 41 0.17 -4.97 -4.31
CA ASN A 41 1.29 -5.78 -3.81
C ASN A 41 2.19 -6.20 -4.97
N LYS A 42 2.78 -5.19 -5.62
CA LYS A 42 3.58 -5.46 -6.81
C LYS A 42 4.57 -4.33 -7.04
N CYS A 43 5.85 -4.67 -7.06
CA CYS A 43 6.91 -3.73 -7.38
C CYS A 43 6.92 -3.46 -8.89
N SER A 44 6.89 -2.20 -9.30
CA SER A 44 6.87 -1.84 -10.71
C SER A 44 8.19 -2.17 -11.45
N HIS A 45 9.27 -2.41 -10.68
CA HIS A 45 10.57 -2.73 -11.28
C HIS A 45 10.58 -4.11 -11.93
N GLN A 46 10.13 -5.15 -11.22
CA GLN A 46 10.14 -6.51 -11.74
C GLN A 46 8.89 -7.31 -11.42
N GLY A 47 7.84 -6.66 -10.93
CA GLY A 47 6.59 -7.35 -10.60
C GLY A 47 6.65 -8.21 -9.35
N LYS A 48 7.71 -8.11 -8.55
CA LYS A 48 7.84 -8.89 -7.31
C LYS A 48 6.91 -8.34 -6.23
N PRO A 49 6.43 -9.20 -5.32
CA PRO A 49 5.59 -8.72 -4.23
C PRO A 49 6.33 -7.73 -3.34
N LEU A 50 5.59 -6.74 -2.82
CA LEU A 50 6.12 -5.80 -1.85
C LEU A 50 5.96 -6.29 -0.41
N THR A 51 5.27 -7.43 -0.23
CA THR A 51 5.08 -8.06 1.09
C THR A 51 6.43 -8.23 1.79
N GLY A 52 6.50 -7.83 3.04
CA GLY A 52 7.74 -7.88 3.80
C GLY A 52 8.63 -6.67 3.62
N GLY A 53 8.26 -5.76 2.73
CA GLY A 53 9.01 -4.52 2.52
C GLY A 53 8.99 -3.65 3.76
N ARG A 54 10.13 -2.98 4.02
CA ARG A 54 10.25 -2.08 5.17
C ARG A 54 9.58 -0.76 4.88
N ILE A 55 8.77 -0.29 5.84
CA ILE A 55 8.12 1.01 5.75
C ILE A 55 8.90 2.01 6.60
N ARG A 56 9.27 3.14 6.00
CA ARG A 56 10.05 4.17 6.65
C ARG A 56 9.80 5.51 5.95
N HIS A 57 9.55 6.55 6.72
CA HIS A 57 9.35 7.91 6.20
C HIS A 57 8.28 7.99 5.11
N GLY A 58 7.17 7.24 5.26
CA GLY A 58 6.08 7.26 4.30
C GLY A 58 6.35 6.52 3.00
N HIS A 59 7.38 5.67 2.97
CA HIS A 59 7.74 4.86 1.81
C HIS A 59 7.84 3.39 2.18
N ILE A 60 7.60 2.52 1.19
CA ILE A 60 7.84 1.08 1.34
C ILE A 60 8.98 0.69 0.40
N ALA A 61 9.91 -0.12 0.90
CA ALA A 61 11.03 -0.60 0.09
C ALA A 61 10.75 -2.02 -0.40
N CYS A 62 10.91 -2.24 -1.71
CA CYS A 62 10.80 -3.58 -2.26
C CYS A 62 11.86 -4.49 -1.61
N PRO A 63 11.47 -5.65 -1.07
CA PRO A 63 12.44 -6.50 -0.37
C PRO A 63 13.51 -7.12 -1.29
N VAL A 64 13.30 -7.09 -2.61
CA VAL A 64 14.24 -7.71 -3.55
C VAL A 64 15.40 -6.79 -3.89
N HIS A 65 15.12 -5.55 -4.33
CA HIS A 65 16.16 -4.61 -4.77
C HIS A 65 16.14 -3.27 -4.06
N GLY A 66 15.26 -3.08 -3.08
CA GLY A 66 15.23 -1.87 -2.28
C GLY A 66 14.62 -0.65 -2.96
N VAL A 67 13.96 -0.81 -4.10
CA VAL A 67 13.23 0.31 -4.71
C VAL A 67 12.17 0.80 -3.73
N ARG A 68 12.13 2.11 -3.50
CA ARG A 68 11.18 2.69 -2.56
C ARG A 68 10.02 3.34 -3.30
N PHE A 69 8.85 3.19 -2.74
CA PHE A 69 7.64 3.79 -3.30
C PHE A 69 6.93 4.63 -2.24
N ASN A 70 6.51 5.81 -2.64
CA ASN A 70 5.74 6.70 -1.77
C ASN A 70 4.36 6.09 -1.55
N LEU A 71 3.96 5.93 -0.28
CA LEU A 71 2.69 5.29 0.05
C LEU A 71 1.47 6.17 -0.25
N GLU A 72 1.65 7.48 -0.38
CA GLU A 72 0.56 8.39 -0.71
C GLU A 72 0.34 8.53 -2.22
N THR A 73 1.42 8.51 -2.99
CA THR A 73 1.36 8.80 -4.43
C THR A 73 1.68 7.60 -5.30
N GLY A 74 2.38 6.60 -4.76
CA GLY A 74 2.87 5.47 -5.52
C GLY A 74 4.15 5.75 -6.28
N ALA A 75 4.70 6.96 -6.19
CA ALA A 75 5.87 7.34 -6.95
C ALA A 75 7.10 6.54 -6.55
N ALA A 76 7.86 6.08 -7.53
CA ALA A 76 9.11 5.38 -7.31
C ALA A 76 10.23 6.37 -6.99
N VAL A 77 11.14 5.97 -6.09
CA VAL A 77 12.31 6.77 -5.72
C VAL A 77 13.55 5.96 -6.07
N GLY A 78 14.47 6.58 -6.81
CA GLY A 78 15.72 5.93 -7.20
C GLY A 78 15.82 5.76 -8.70
N LYS A 79 16.80 4.96 -9.12
CA LYS A 79 17.16 4.83 -10.54
C LYS A 79 16.74 3.50 -11.17
N LEU A 80 16.27 2.55 -10.38
CA LEU A 80 15.92 1.22 -10.89
C LEU A 80 14.62 1.21 -11.70
N THR A 81 13.69 2.08 -11.36
CA THR A 81 12.45 2.25 -12.11
C THR A 81 11.92 3.66 -11.89
N ASN A 82 11.21 4.17 -12.88
CA ASN A 82 10.47 5.43 -12.74
C ASN A 82 8.95 5.20 -12.80
N LYS A 83 8.51 3.94 -12.83
CA LYS A 83 7.09 3.63 -12.91
C LYS A 83 6.50 3.62 -11.50
N PRO A 84 5.40 4.35 -11.29
CA PRO A 84 4.73 4.29 -9.99
C PRO A 84 4.01 2.95 -9.81
N ILE A 85 3.69 2.64 -8.56
CA ILE A 85 2.78 1.54 -8.24
C ILE A 85 1.37 2.10 -8.11
N LYS A 86 0.38 1.22 -8.28
CA LYS A 86 -1.01 1.60 -8.11
C LYS A 86 -1.31 1.82 -6.63
N ILE A 87 -2.03 2.90 -6.33
CA ILE A 87 -2.51 3.16 -4.98
C ILE A 87 -4.04 3.20 -4.99
N TYR A 88 -4.61 3.05 -3.80
CA TYR A 88 -6.05 3.11 -3.56
C TYR A 88 -6.31 4.11 -2.47
N ARG A 89 -7.57 4.56 -2.35
CA ARG A 89 -7.98 5.36 -1.21
C ARG A 89 -8.21 4.44 -0.02
N ALA A 90 -7.79 4.87 1.15
CA ALA A 90 -7.96 4.10 2.38
C ALA A 90 -8.48 5.02 3.47
N ARG A 91 -9.43 4.52 4.26
CA ARG A 91 -9.99 5.27 5.39
C ARG A 91 -10.41 4.33 6.50
N ALA A 92 -10.44 4.85 7.72
CA ALA A 92 -11.02 4.14 8.84
C ALA A 92 -12.50 4.48 8.91
N ASN A 93 -13.34 3.47 9.12
CA ASN A 93 -14.77 3.65 9.35
C ASN A 93 -15.21 2.65 10.40
N GLU A 94 -15.57 3.15 11.59
CA GLU A 94 -15.85 2.33 12.75
C GLU A 94 -14.68 1.39 13.06
N ASP A 95 -14.85 0.08 13.01
CA ASP A 95 -13.81 -0.88 13.34
C ASP A 95 -13.03 -1.37 12.12
N TRP A 96 -13.29 -0.82 10.95
CA TRP A 96 -12.77 -1.33 9.70
C TRP A 96 -11.90 -0.33 8.96
N LEU A 97 -10.88 -0.86 8.29
CA LEU A 97 -10.18 -0.15 7.24
C LEU A 97 -10.94 -0.42 5.94
N GLU A 98 -11.32 0.65 5.26
CA GLU A 98 -12.04 0.57 4.00
C GLU A 98 -11.18 1.10 2.88
N VAL A 99 -11.32 0.50 1.71
CA VAL A 99 -10.53 0.82 0.53
C VAL A 99 -11.46 1.05 -0.66
N CYS A 100 -11.04 1.94 -1.54
CA CYS A 100 -11.79 2.28 -2.75
C CYS A 100 -10.81 2.60 -3.87
N GLU A 101 -11.21 2.29 -5.10
CA GLU A 101 -10.44 2.67 -6.29
C GLU A 101 -10.34 4.18 -6.39
N ILE A 102 -9.22 4.66 -6.91
CA ILE A 102 -9.07 6.07 -7.25
C ILE A 102 -9.52 6.25 -8.69
N SER A 103 -10.48 7.12 -8.90
CA SER A 103 -10.96 7.43 -10.24
C SER A 103 -9.88 8.20 -11.01
N ALA A 104 -9.66 7.79 -12.25
CA ALA A 104 -8.74 8.49 -13.11
C ALA A 104 -9.34 9.84 -13.53
#